data_3fb66431d34ebcf4c0257325e98ddfdb
#
_entry.id   3fb66431d34ebcf4c0257325e98ddfdb
#
_cell.length_a   1.000
_cell.length_b   1.000
_cell.length_c   1.000
_cell.angle_alpha   90.00
_cell.angle_beta   90.00
_cell.angle_gamma   90.00
#
_symmetry.space_group_name_H-M   'P 1'
#
loop_
_entity.id
_entity.type
_entity.pdbx_description
1 polymer ?
#
loop_
_entity_poly.entity_id
_entity_poly.type
_entity_poly.pdbx_seq_one_letter_code
_entity_poly.pdbx_strand_id
1 'polypeptide(L)'
;EALEQLENQNTSQIQNDINQNDSVEILLKNKDTKKEIVFIDKGVDDYQSIVSSIDSSKSIYLIDTQENGFEKIQDVLSNQTDVDAIHIVGHANVGQVVLGNSVLNAETINSFKSNLESIGESLTKDGDILFYGCNLAKGEQGKLFVQQIGNITQADIAASDDITGEGGDWPVSYTH
;
A
#
# COMPACT_ATOMS: atom_id res chain seq x y z
N GLU A 1 24.12 -55.68 -9.42
CA GLU A 1 24.56 -54.49 -10.19
C GLU A 1 23.41 -53.80 -10.94
N ALA A 2 22.47 -54.50 -11.60
CA ALA A 2 21.36 -53.90 -12.32
C ALA A 2 20.28 -53.33 -11.39
N LEU A 3 20.05 -53.91 -10.22
CA LEU A 3 19.09 -53.43 -9.21
C LEU A 3 19.57 -52.18 -8.48
N GLU A 4 20.85 -52.03 -8.18
CA GLU A 4 21.44 -50.84 -7.58
C GLU A 4 21.38 -49.64 -8.52
N GLN A 5 21.53 -49.83 -9.82
CA GLN A 5 21.40 -48.77 -10.82
C GLN A 5 19.94 -48.26 -10.97
N LEU A 6 18.97 -49.17 -10.87
CA LEU A 6 17.55 -48.83 -10.92
C LEU A 6 17.07 -48.09 -9.67
N GLU A 7 17.56 -48.47 -8.49
CA GLU A 7 17.25 -47.76 -7.24
C GLU A 7 17.86 -46.34 -7.24
N ASN A 8 19.06 -46.15 -7.71
CA ASN A 8 19.69 -44.85 -7.81
C ASN A 8 19.01 -43.92 -8.81
N GLN A 9 18.55 -44.42 -9.95
CA GLN A 9 17.81 -43.62 -10.93
C GLN A 9 16.43 -43.22 -10.39
N ASN A 10 15.74 -44.09 -9.69
CA ASN A 10 14.43 -43.84 -9.15
C ASN A 10 14.48 -42.79 -8.00
N THR A 11 15.51 -42.89 -7.16
CA THR A 11 15.73 -41.94 -6.07
C THR A 11 16.08 -40.55 -6.61
N SER A 12 16.87 -40.43 -7.67
CA SER A 12 17.21 -39.18 -8.29
C SER A 12 16.02 -38.52 -8.97
N GLN A 13 15.12 -39.31 -9.58
CA GLN A 13 13.90 -38.80 -10.21
C GLN A 13 12.91 -38.27 -9.18
N ILE A 14 12.71 -39.00 -8.08
CA ILE A 14 11.82 -38.58 -6.97
C ILE A 14 12.35 -37.30 -6.32
N GLN A 15 13.67 -37.19 -6.14
CA GLN A 15 14.27 -35.99 -5.55
C GLN A 15 14.12 -34.76 -6.45
N ASN A 16 14.19 -34.91 -7.76
CA ASN A 16 13.97 -33.83 -8.72
C ASN A 16 12.49 -33.38 -8.75
N ASP A 17 11.56 -34.33 -8.67
CA ASP A 17 10.13 -34.05 -8.64
C ASP A 17 9.72 -33.32 -7.37
N ILE A 18 10.30 -33.66 -6.22
CA ILE A 18 10.08 -32.98 -4.95
C ILE A 18 10.60 -31.52 -5.02
N ASN A 19 11.80 -31.32 -5.55
CA ASN A 19 12.40 -29.99 -5.66
C ASN A 19 11.64 -29.07 -6.64
N GLN A 20 11.05 -29.61 -7.70
CA GLN A 20 10.24 -28.84 -8.64
C GLN A 20 8.89 -28.43 -8.03
N ASN A 21 8.25 -29.33 -7.29
CA ASN A 21 6.99 -29.03 -6.61
C ASN A 21 7.15 -27.97 -5.52
N ASP A 22 8.19 -28.06 -4.71
CA ASP A 22 8.48 -27.05 -3.69
C ASP A 22 8.76 -25.68 -4.31
N SER A 23 9.49 -25.65 -5.43
CA SER A 23 9.77 -24.39 -6.15
C SER A 23 8.51 -23.78 -6.75
N VAL A 24 7.59 -24.59 -7.28
CA VAL A 24 6.32 -24.14 -7.83
C VAL A 24 5.39 -23.65 -6.73
N GLU A 25 5.32 -24.33 -5.57
CA GLU A 25 4.53 -23.86 -4.42
C GLU A 25 5.07 -22.54 -3.86
N ILE A 26 6.37 -22.34 -3.77
CA ILE A 26 7.00 -21.10 -3.33
C ILE A 26 6.71 -19.98 -4.34
N LEU A 27 6.79 -20.25 -5.64
CA LEU A 27 6.46 -19.29 -6.69
C LEU A 27 4.96 -18.91 -6.68
N LEU A 28 4.07 -19.86 -6.45
CA LEU A 28 2.63 -19.62 -6.34
C LEU A 28 2.29 -18.81 -5.07
N LYS A 29 2.93 -19.10 -3.94
CA LYS A 29 2.77 -18.31 -2.70
C LYS A 29 3.28 -16.89 -2.87
N ASN A 30 4.42 -16.68 -3.54
CA ASN A 30 4.96 -15.35 -3.82
C ASN A 30 4.12 -14.57 -4.83
N LYS A 31 3.34 -15.24 -5.67
CA LYS A 31 2.48 -14.63 -6.69
C LYS A 31 1.14 -14.14 -6.10
N ASP A 32 0.67 -14.77 -5.02
CA ASP A 32 -0.60 -14.42 -4.36
C ASP A 32 -0.42 -13.42 -3.20
N THR A 33 0.82 -13.15 -2.77
CA THR A 33 1.11 -12.21 -1.68
C THR A 33 1.27 -10.80 -2.25
N LYS A 34 0.23 -9.99 -2.16
CA LYS A 34 0.30 -8.56 -2.45
C LYS A 34 1.16 -7.85 -1.40
N LYS A 35 2.03 -6.98 -1.87
CA LYS A 35 2.83 -6.11 -1.00
C LYS A 35 2.06 -4.83 -0.72
N GLU A 36 1.49 -4.74 0.47
CA GLU A 36 0.71 -3.60 0.91
C GLU A 36 1.35 -2.94 2.13
N ILE A 37 1.42 -1.62 2.10
CA ILE A 37 2.01 -0.80 3.16
C ILE A 37 0.95 0.18 3.66
N VAL A 38 0.82 0.28 4.98
CA VAL A 38 -0.16 1.14 5.65
C VAL A 38 0.57 2.20 6.47
N PHE A 39 0.21 3.46 6.25
CA PHE A 39 0.67 4.59 7.04
C PHE A 39 -0.49 5.13 7.85
N ILE A 40 -0.30 5.27 9.17
CA ILE A 40 -1.35 5.74 10.08
C ILE A 40 -0.82 6.92 10.89
N ASP A 41 -1.51 8.05 10.79
CA ASP A 41 -1.24 9.22 11.62
C ASP A 41 -1.73 8.97 13.06
N LYS A 42 -0.84 9.13 14.03
CA LYS A 42 -1.17 8.99 15.46
C LYS A 42 -2.14 10.03 15.98
N GLY A 43 -2.36 11.11 15.23
CA GLY A 43 -3.37 12.11 15.54
C GLY A 43 -4.80 11.68 15.24
N VAL A 44 -4.99 10.58 14.51
CA VAL A 44 -6.33 10.00 14.27
C VAL A 44 -6.85 9.36 15.55
N ASP A 45 -8.10 9.66 15.89
CA ASP A 45 -8.73 9.15 17.07
C ASP A 45 -8.74 7.62 17.04
N ASP A 46 -8.34 7.02 18.19
CA ASP A 46 -8.31 5.56 18.35
C ASP A 46 -7.49 4.82 17.28
N TYR A 47 -6.36 5.41 16.86
CA TYR A 47 -5.48 4.79 15.85
C TYR A 47 -5.00 3.39 16.25
N GLN A 48 -4.87 3.10 17.56
CA GLN A 48 -4.47 1.78 18.06
C GLN A 48 -5.49 0.69 17.68
N SER A 49 -6.79 1.00 17.71
CA SER A 49 -7.82 0.07 17.24
C SER A 49 -7.72 -0.18 15.75
N ILE A 50 -7.40 0.85 14.97
CA ILE A 50 -7.14 0.70 13.52
C ILE A 50 -5.96 -0.24 13.29
N VAL A 51 -4.84 -0.01 13.98
CA VAL A 51 -3.66 -0.90 13.91
C VAL A 51 -4.03 -2.35 14.21
N SER A 52 -4.82 -2.57 15.28
CA SER A 52 -5.25 -3.91 15.69
C SER A 52 -6.16 -4.61 14.70
N SER A 53 -6.88 -3.85 13.87
CA SER A 53 -7.82 -4.38 12.86
C SER A 53 -7.14 -4.78 11.54
N ILE A 54 -5.91 -4.33 11.32
CA ILE A 54 -5.19 -4.58 10.06
C ILE A 54 -4.54 -5.96 10.08
N ASP A 55 -4.68 -6.67 8.96
CA ASP A 55 -4.08 -7.98 8.76
C ASP A 55 -2.55 -7.92 8.89
N SER A 56 -1.98 -8.91 9.58
CA SER A 56 -0.54 -9.04 9.81
C SER A 56 0.29 -9.21 8.52
N SER A 57 -0.34 -9.49 7.39
CA SER A 57 0.33 -9.53 6.08
C SER A 57 0.76 -8.15 5.56
N LYS A 58 0.18 -7.07 6.12
CA LYS A 58 0.49 -5.69 5.75
C LYS A 58 1.56 -5.11 6.67
N SER A 59 2.47 -4.32 6.10
CA SER A 59 3.46 -3.55 6.86
C SER A 59 2.83 -2.24 7.33
N ILE A 60 2.90 -1.95 8.63
CA ILE A 60 2.31 -0.75 9.23
C ILE A 60 3.40 0.19 9.70
N TYR A 61 3.31 1.46 9.33
CA TYR A 61 4.16 2.55 9.79
C TYR A 61 3.33 3.64 10.42
N LEU A 62 3.72 4.08 11.60
CA LEU A 62 3.03 5.16 12.31
C LEU A 62 3.70 6.50 12.00
N ILE A 63 2.89 7.52 11.76
CA ILE A 63 3.33 8.89 11.56
C ILE A 63 3.08 9.66 12.87
N ASP A 64 4.15 10.24 13.42
CA ASP A 64 4.04 11.08 14.61
C ASP A 64 3.39 12.43 14.25
N THR A 65 2.66 13.00 15.19
CA THR A 65 1.97 14.27 14.99
C THR A 65 2.92 15.45 14.76
N GLN A 66 4.20 15.32 15.12
CA GLN A 66 5.22 16.36 14.98
C GLN A 66 6.14 16.16 13.77
N GLU A 67 5.98 15.08 13.02
CA GLU A 67 6.78 14.84 11.81
C GLU A 67 6.01 15.16 10.53
N ASN A 68 6.76 15.44 9.45
CA ASN A 68 6.17 15.61 8.12
C ASN A 68 5.79 14.22 7.57
N GLY A 69 4.49 13.96 7.49
CA GLY A 69 3.97 12.65 7.10
C GLY A 69 4.34 12.25 5.67
N PHE A 70 4.39 13.17 4.73
CA PHE A 70 4.75 12.87 3.34
C PHE A 70 6.24 12.59 3.18
N GLU A 71 7.11 13.25 3.95
CA GLU A 71 8.54 12.91 4.02
C GLU A 71 8.75 11.52 4.63
N LYS A 72 8.01 11.20 5.69
CA LYS A 72 8.04 9.88 6.30
C LYS A 72 7.66 8.78 5.31
N ILE A 73 6.60 8.97 4.56
CA ILE A 73 6.16 8.04 3.53
C ILE A 73 7.25 7.87 2.46
N GLN A 74 7.81 8.96 1.97
CA GLN A 74 8.91 8.93 1.00
C GLN A 74 10.12 8.17 1.54
N ASP A 75 10.54 8.43 2.77
CA ASP A 75 11.69 7.78 3.39
C ASP A 75 11.50 6.27 3.50
N VAL A 76 10.32 5.83 3.95
CA VAL A 76 9.97 4.40 4.03
C VAL A 76 9.97 3.77 2.64
N LEU A 77 9.36 4.42 1.66
CA LEU A 77 9.20 3.89 0.31
C LEU A 77 10.48 3.97 -0.53
N SER A 78 11.48 4.78 -0.13
CA SER A 78 12.74 4.91 -0.86
C SER A 78 13.50 3.59 -1.02
N ASN A 79 13.29 2.66 -0.11
CA ASN A 79 13.88 1.32 -0.13
C ASN A 79 12.90 0.23 -0.54
N GLN A 80 11.74 0.60 -1.08
CA GLN A 80 10.68 -0.31 -1.48
C GLN A 80 10.46 -0.25 -2.99
N THR A 81 10.19 -1.40 -3.59
CA THR A 81 9.80 -1.54 -4.98
C THR A 81 8.64 -2.51 -5.09
N ASP A 82 7.93 -2.46 -6.19
CA ASP A 82 6.83 -3.38 -6.49
C ASP A 82 5.75 -3.42 -5.41
N VAL A 83 5.45 -2.26 -4.84
CA VAL A 83 4.37 -2.10 -3.87
C VAL A 83 3.02 -2.14 -4.61
N ASP A 84 2.13 -3.01 -4.18
CA ASP A 84 0.82 -3.19 -4.82
C ASP A 84 -0.22 -2.18 -4.34
N ALA A 85 -0.15 -1.79 -3.08
CA ALA A 85 -1.05 -0.78 -2.52
C ALA A 85 -0.40 -0.03 -1.36
N ILE A 86 -0.67 1.28 -1.31
CA ILE A 86 -0.30 2.15 -0.21
C ILE A 86 -1.59 2.68 0.42
N HIS A 87 -1.79 2.38 1.69
CA HIS A 87 -2.93 2.85 2.47
C HIS A 87 -2.47 4.00 3.37
N ILE A 88 -3.18 5.11 3.33
CA ILE A 88 -2.86 6.31 4.11
C ILE A 88 -4.07 6.68 4.97
N VAL A 89 -3.92 6.57 6.27
CA VAL A 89 -4.94 6.91 7.26
C VAL A 89 -4.54 8.21 7.96
N GLY A 90 -5.29 9.27 7.75
CA GLY A 90 -4.99 10.58 8.29
C GLY A 90 -6.24 11.44 8.42
N HIS A 91 -6.05 12.69 8.81
CA HIS A 91 -7.12 13.67 8.78
C HIS A 91 -7.29 14.20 7.37
N ALA A 92 -8.53 14.21 6.90
CA ALA A 92 -8.86 14.75 5.59
C ALA A 92 -10.07 15.68 5.67
N ASN A 93 -10.13 16.57 4.72
CA ASN A 93 -11.26 17.45 4.47
C ASN A 93 -11.40 17.58 2.95
N VAL A 94 -12.40 18.31 2.47
CA VAL A 94 -12.58 18.51 1.03
C VAL A 94 -11.30 19.07 0.39
N GLY A 95 -10.65 18.27 -0.47
CA GLY A 95 -9.43 18.66 -1.16
C GLY A 95 -8.21 18.89 -0.28
N GLN A 96 -8.15 18.28 0.91
CA GLN A 96 -7.03 18.45 1.84
C GLN A 96 -6.75 17.18 2.63
N VAL A 97 -5.47 16.82 2.75
CA VAL A 97 -4.97 15.74 3.62
C VAL A 97 -3.97 16.31 4.60
N VAL A 98 -4.10 15.96 5.87
CA VAL A 98 -3.15 16.30 6.94
C VAL A 98 -2.50 15.02 7.46
N LEU A 99 -1.17 14.95 7.38
CA LEU A 99 -0.37 13.84 7.90
C LEU A 99 0.76 14.39 8.79
N GLY A 100 0.70 14.05 10.07
CA GLY A 100 1.61 14.65 11.05
C GLY A 100 1.42 16.17 11.10
N ASN A 101 2.49 16.91 10.85
CA ASN A 101 2.45 18.38 10.76
C ASN A 101 2.39 18.91 9.33
N SER A 102 2.20 18.04 8.32
CA SER A 102 2.15 18.44 6.92
C SER A 102 0.73 18.48 6.37
N VAL A 103 0.47 19.48 5.53
CA VAL A 103 -0.82 19.70 4.89
C VAL A 103 -0.65 19.66 3.38
N LEU A 104 -1.38 18.77 2.74
CA LEU A 104 -1.44 18.63 1.28
C LEU A 104 -2.79 19.11 0.78
N ASN A 105 -2.80 20.14 -0.04
CA ASN A 105 -3.98 20.70 -0.70
C ASN A 105 -3.59 21.36 -2.04
N ALA A 106 -4.52 21.98 -2.73
CA ALA A 106 -4.26 22.62 -4.02
C ALA A 106 -3.19 23.73 -3.96
N GLU A 107 -3.02 24.39 -2.81
CA GLU A 107 -2.03 25.45 -2.62
C GLU A 107 -0.62 24.89 -2.35
N THR A 108 -0.52 23.76 -1.64
CA THR A 108 0.76 23.16 -1.24
C THR A 108 1.23 22.02 -2.14
N ILE A 109 0.39 21.51 -3.02
CA ILE A 109 0.68 20.30 -3.82
C ILE A 109 1.97 20.43 -4.65
N ASN A 110 2.28 21.61 -5.14
CA ASN A 110 3.52 21.85 -5.90
C ASN A 110 4.77 21.66 -5.03
N SER A 111 4.69 21.97 -3.74
CA SER A 111 5.78 21.75 -2.79
C SER A 111 6.01 20.27 -2.50
N PHE A 112 4.99 19.43 -2.66
CA PHE A 112 5.06 17.98 -2.43
C PHE A 112 5.22 17.17 -3.72
N LYS A 113 5.39 17.83 -4.86
CA LYS A 113 5.46 17.14 -6.16
C LYS A 113 6.53 16.05 -6.19
N SER A 114 7.75 16.35 -5.74
CA SER A 114 8.85 15.37 -5.68
C SER A 114 8.54 14.20 -4.75
N ASN A 115 7.93 14.47 -3.60
CA ASN A 115 7.51 13.42 -2.66
C ASN A 115 6.47 12.49 -3.29
N LEU A 116 5.46 13.07 -3.95
CA LEU A 116 4.40 12.31 -4.61
C LEU A 116 4.91 11.49 -5.80
N GLU A 117 5.81 12.05 -6.61
CA GLU A 117 6.45 11.32 -7.70
C GLU A 117 7.24 10.11 -7.19
N SER A 118 8.01 10.28 -6.13
CA SER A 118 8.77 9.19 -5.49
C SER A 118 7.85 8.12 -4.91
N ILE A 119 6.72 8.50 -4.33
CA ILE A 119 5.70 7.56 -3.84
C ILE A 119 5.17 6.73 -5.01
N GLY A 120 4.82 7.37 -6.12
CA GLY A 120 4.33 6.67 -7.31
C GLY A 120 5.36 5.69 -7.90
N GLU A 121 6.63 6.05 -7.88
CA GLU A 121 7.72 5.20 -8.39
C GLU A 121 7.91 3.89 -7.61
N SER A 122 7.51 3.85 -6.35
CA SER A 122 7.57 2.64 -5.52
C SER A 122 6.50 1.61 -5.86
N LEU A 123 5.44 2.03 -6.54
CA LEU A 123 4.29 1.19 -6.88
C LEU A 123 4.55 0.32 -8.10
N THR A 124 3.84 -0.82 -8.17
CA THR A 124 3.70 -1.57 -9.41
C THR A 124 2.92 -0.74 -10.43
N LYS A 125 2.93 -1.16 -11.68
CA LYS A 125 2.18 -0.54 -12.77
C LYS A 125 0.67 -0.39 -12.46
N ASP A 126 0.11 -1.36 -11.76
CA ASP A 126 -1.30 -1.41 -11.38
C ASP A 126 -1.52 -1.11 -9.89
N GLY A 127 -0.52 -0.50 -9.24
CA GLY A 127 -0.56 -0.17 -7.82
C GLY A 127 -1.49 0.99 -7.49
N ASP A 128 -2.14 0.90 -6.35
CA ASP A 128 -3.13 1.86 -5.86
C ASP A 128 -2.64 2.64 -4.65
N ILE A 129 -3.10 3.88 -4.53
CA ILE A 129 -2.98 4.69 -3.30
C ILE A 129 -4.38 4.92 -2.76
N LEU A 130 -4.62 4.51 -1.51
CA LEU A 130 -5.91 4.61 -0.85
C LEU A 130 -5.81 5.56 0.34
N PHE A 131 -6.58 6.65 0.28
CA PHE A 131 -6.70 7.61 1.37
C PHE A 131 -7.96 7.32 2.19
N TYR A 132 -7.78 7.21 3.50
CA TYR A 132 -8.86 7.06 4.47
C TYR A 132 -8.95 8.33 5.31
N GLY A 133 -10.02 9.06 5.11
CA GLY A 133 -10.27 10.33 5.82
C GLY A 133 -11.53 10.99 5.32
N CYS A 134 -12.11 11.87 6.14
CA CYS A 134 -13.41 12.44 5.89
C CYS A 134 -13.47 13.34 4.66
N ASN A 135 -14.37 13.06 3.74
CA ASN A 135 -14.77 13.97 2.66
C ASN A 135 -13.67 14.40 1.66
N LEU A 136 -12.54 13.70 1.57
CA LEU A 136 -11.41 14.10 0.71
C LEU A 136 -11.84 14.37 -0.74
N ALA A 137 -12.56 13.45 -1.34
CA ALA A 137 -13.00 13.49 -2.74
C ALA A 137 -14.38 14.14 -2.92
N LYS A 138 -14.93 14.80 -1.89
CA LYS A 138 -16.26 15.35 -1.95
C LYS A 138 -16.35 16.59 -2.86
N GLY A 139 -17.36 16.58 -3.72
CA GLY A 139 -17.65 17.69 -4.64
C GLY A 139 -16.62 17.81 -5.76
N GLU A 140 -16.76 18.86 -6.55
CA GLU A 140 -15.86 19.16 -7.67
C GLU A 140 -14.42 19.42 -7.21
N GLN A 141 -14.25 20.18 -6.15
CA GLN A 141 -12.95 20.53 -5.59
C GLN A 141 -12.20 19.30 -5.07
N GLY A 142 -12.89 18.42 -4.35
CA GLY A 142 -12.30 17.17 -3.86
C GLY A 142 -11.88 16.24 -4.99
N LYS A 143 -12.73 16.09 -5.99
CA LYS A 143 -12.43 15.27 -7.19
C LYS A 143 -11.23 15.78 -7.96
N LEU A 144 -11.16 17.10 -8.20
CA LEU A 144 -10.03 17.71 -8.89
C LEU A 144 -8.72 17.51 -8.13
N PHE A 145 -8.75 17.64 -6.82
CA PHE A 145 -7.58 17.42 -5.96
C PHE A 145 -7.09 15.96 -6.04
N VAL A 146 -7.98 14.99 -5.95
CA VAL A 146 -7.64 13.56 -6.09
C VAL A 146 -7.08 13.27 -7.49
N GLN A 147 -7.63 13.87 -8.54
CA GLN A 147 -7.09 13.76 -9.90
C GLN A 147 -5.68 14.33 -10.00
N GLN A 148 -5.39 15.46 -9.35
CA GLN A 148 -4.05 16.04 -9.33
C GLN A 148 -3.02 15.09 -8.68
N ILE A 149 -3.38 14.47 -7.56
CA ILE A 149 -2.53 13.45 -6.91
C ILE A 149 -2.30 12.28 -7.88
N GLY A 150 -3.33 11.78 -8.52
CA GLY A 150 -3.23 10.69 -9.50
C GLY A 150 -2.31 11.03 -10.68
N ASN A 151 -2.40 12.24 -11.19
CA ASN A 151 -1.56 12.71 -12.29
C ASN A 151 -0.07 12.80 -11.90
N ILE A 152 0.22 13.24 -10.68
CA ILE A 152 1.60 13.36 -10.20
C ILE A 152 2.20 11.99 -9.87
N THR A 153 1.45 11.14 -9.19
CA THR A 153 1.91 9.81 -8.78
C THR A 153 1.87 8.78 -9.90
N GLN A 154 1.08 9.01 -10.94
CA GLN A 154 0.77 8.04 -11.99
C GLN A 154 0.12 6.75 -11.45
N ALA A 155 -0.54 6.85 -10.30
CA ALA A 155 -1.24 5.76 -9.64
C ALA A 155 -2.76 5.97 -9.67
N ASP A 156 -3.50 4.89 -9.54
CA ASP A 156 -4.93 4.96 -9.26
C ASP A 156 -5.14 5.39 -7.81
N ILE A 157 -5.96 6.42 -7.62
CA ILE A 157 -6.23 6.99 -6.31
C ILE A 157 -7.65 6.65 -5.91
N ALA A 158 -7.78 6.05 -4.73
CA ALA A 158 -9.06 5.84 -4.08
C ALA A 158 -9.13 6.69 -2.81
N ALA A 159 -10.29 7.24 -2.53
CA ALA A 159 -10.56 7.98 -1.30
C ALA A 159 -11.84 7.43 -0.67
N SER A 160 -11.78 7.11 0.63
CA SER A 160 -12.89 6.61 1.41
C SER A 160 -13.27 7.60 2.50
N ASP A 161 -14.55 7.84 2.67
CA ASP A 161 -15.11 8.65 3.75
C ASP A 161 -15.22 7.87 5.06
N ASP A 162 -15.13 6.54 5.02
CA ASP A 162 -15.32 5.68 6.17
C ASP A 162 -14.07 4.85 6.48
N ILE A 163 -13.61 4.98 7.72
CA ILE A 163 -12.48 4.21 8.26
C ILE A 163 -12.98 2.89 8.86
N THR A 164 -14.27 2.75 9.09
CA THR A 164 -14.86 1.61 9.79
C THR A 164 -15.29 0.51 8.84
N GLY A 165 -14.35 -0.29 8.40
CA GLY A 165 -14.68 -1.60 7.83
C GLY A 165 -14.95 -2.61 8.93
N GLU A 166 -16.14 -2.65 9.51
CA GLU A 166 -16.59 -3.84 10.24
C GLU A 166 -16.70 -4.99 9.24
N GLY A 167 -15.73 -5.92 9.29
CA GLY A 167 -15.80 -7.14 8.52
C GLY A 167 -14.77 -7.33 7.42
N GLY A 168 -13.74 -6.51 7.33
CA GLY A 168 -12.59 -6.75 6.43
C GLY A 168 -12.77 -6.35 4.98
N ASP A 169 -13.92 -5.82 4.60
CA ASP A 169 -14.13 -5.20 3.30
C ASP A 169 -14.11 -3.69 3.45
N TRP A 170 -12.99 -3.09 3.07
CA TRP A 170 -12.85 -1.66 3.01
C TRP A 170 -13.55 -1.16 1.73
N PRO A 171 -14.70 -0.46 1.85
CA PRO A 171 -15.40 0.02 0.65
C PRO A 171 -14.57 1.13 0.02
N VAL A 172 -14.08 0.87 -1.16
CA VAL A 172 -13.27 1.79 -1.93
C VAL A 172 -14.13 2.46 -2.99
N SER A 173 -14.24 3.76 -2.92
CA SER A 173 -14.83 4.58 -3.98
C SER A 173 -13.74 4.97 -4.95
N TYR A 174 -13.63 4.28 -6.08
CA TYR A 174 -12.65 4.60 -7.12
C TYR A 174 -13.09 5.85 -7.88
N THR A 175 -12.26 6.86 -7.89
CA THR A 175 -12.36 7.98 -8.83
C THR A 175 -11.28 7.79 -9.90
N HIS A 176 -11.73 7.36 -11.05
CA HIS A 176 -10.90 7.39 -12.25
C HIS A 176 -10.71 8.82 -12.76
#